data_65f973fdd6772462984099adfb59af6a
#
_entry.id   65f973fdd6772462984099adfb59af6a
#
_cell.length_a   1.000
_cell.length_b   1.000
_cell.length_c   1.000
_cell.angle_alpha   90.00
_cell.angle_beta   90.00
_cell.angle_gamma   90.00
#
_symmetry.space_group_name_H-M   'P 1'
#
loop_
_entity.id
_entity.type
_entity.pdbx_description
1 polymer ?
#
loop_
_entity_poly.entity_id
_entity_poly.type
_entity_poly.pdbx_seq_one_letter_code
_entity_poly.pdbx_strand_id
1 'polypeptide(L)'
;MSTLRICTYNIHKGFSQFNRRLSIHDLRDRLRLLGADVVFLQEVQGMHLRHARRHADWPTEPQHEFLAGDMWQQTAYGGNAVYDHGHHGNAILSRHPILSQANEDVSDHRFESRGLLHCEIHVTNVSQPVHCVCVHLGLTAGSRRRQMAALVRRLDALAPDGAPLIIAGDFNDWRNHADDCL
;
A
#
# COMPACT_ATOMS: atom_id res chain seq x y z
N MET A 1 6.11 -21.04 17.27
CA MET A 1 5.90 -20.46 15.93
C MET A 1 5.80 -18.96 16.10
N SER A 2 6.59 -18.19 15.37
CA SER A 2 6.45 -16.72 15.37
C SER A 2 5.26 -16.35 14.49
N THR A 3 4.37 -15.50 14.98
CA THR A 3 3.21 -14.99 14.23
C THR A 3 3.56 -13.65 13.62
N LEU A 4 3.39 -13.50 12.31
CA LEU A 4 3.50 -12.22 11.60
C LEU A 4 2.11 -11.55 11.57
N ARG A 5 1.99 -10.36 12.15
CA ARG A 5 0.75 -9.57 12.18
C ARG A 5 0.73 -8.62 11.00
N ILE A 6 -0.34 -8.67 10.23
CA ILE A 6 -0.51 -7.86 9.02
C ILE A 6 -1.74 -6.99 9.16
N CYS A 7 -1.65 -5.75 8.69
CA CYS A 7 -2.77 -4.83 8.56
C CYS A 7 -2.82 -4.29 7.14
N THR A 8 -4.01 -4.15 6.57
CA THR A 8 -4.23 -3.39 5.33
C THR A 8 -5.31 -2.34 5.55
N TYR A 9 -5.10 -1.14 4.99
CA TYR A 9 -6.04 -0.04 5.18
C TYR A 9 -5.93 1.01 4.06
N ASN A 10 -7.06 1.32 3.41
CA ASN A 10 -7.16 2.48 2.52
C ASN A 10 -7.35 3.75 3.36
N ILE A 11 -6.37 4.65 3.33
CA ILE A 11 -6.33 5.83 4.21
C ILE A 11 -7.07 7.04 3.66
N HIS A 12 -7.69 6.94 2.49
CA HIS A 12 -8.41 8.05 1.85
C HIS A 12 -7.61 9.37 1.87
N LYS A 13 -6.31 9.31 1.52
CA LYS A 13 -5.40 10.47 1.50
C LYS A 13 -5.25 11.17 2.86
N GLY A 14 -5.51 10.45 3.96
CA GLY A 14 -5.44 10.96 5.33
C GLY A 14 -6.66 11.76 5.76
N PHE A 15 -7.78 11.64 5.06
CA PHE A 15 -9.03 12.30 5.39
C PHE A 15 -10.11 11.32 5.86
N SER A 16 -11.06 11.84 6.63
CA SER A 16 -12.31 11.14 6.93
C SER A 16 -13.17 11.02 5.69
N GLN A 17 -14.23 10.20 5.77
CA GLN A 17 -15.21 10.03 4.70
C GLN A 17 -15.67 11.38 4.12
N PHE A 18 -15.72 11.49 2.78
CA PHE A 18 -16.03 12.71 2.03
C PHE A 18 -15.00 13.85 2.20
N ASN A 19 -13.76 13.58 2.60
CA ASN A 19 -12.69 14.57 2.80
C ASN A 19 -13.07 15.73 3.74
N ARG A 20 -13.93 15.48 4.74
CA ARG A 20 -14.46 16.52 5.62
C ARG A 20 -13.49 16.95 6.71
N ARG A 21 -12.68 16.04 7.20
CA ARG A 21 -11.75 16.28 8.31
C ARG A 21 -10.42 15.58 8.03
N LEU A 22 -9.32 16.25 8.33
CA LEU A 22 -8.00 15.62 8.39
C LEU A 22 -8.00 14.61 9.56
N SER A 23 -7.70 13.36 9.28
CA SER A 23 -7.74 12.25 10.24
C SER A 23 -6.43 11.48 10.32
N ILE A 24 -5.38 11.97 9.66
CA ILE A 24 -4.09 11.27 9.57
C ILE A 24 -3.45 11.02 10.94
N HIS A 25 -3.62 11.96 11.89
CA HIS A 25 -3.09 11.83 13.25
C HIS A 25 -3.82 10.74 14.04
N ASP A 26 -5.16 10.76 14.02
CA ASP A 26 -5.99 9.72 14.64
C ASP A 26 -5.68 8.34 14.05
N LEU A 27 -5.42 8.28 12.72
CA LEU A 27 -5.07 7.06 12.03
C LEU A 27 -3.72 6.51 12.48
N ARG A 28 -2.70 7.37 12.61
CA ARG A 28 -1.38 6.98 13.11
C ARG A 28 -1.50 6.30 14.48
N ASP A 29 -2.24 6.92 15.40
CA ASP A 29 -2.40 6.40 16.75
C ASP A 29 -3.14 5.04 16.75
N ARG A 30 -4.17 4.88 15.92
CA ARG A 30 -4.89 3.60 15.76
C ARG A 30 -4.03 2.50 15.15
N LEU A 31 -3.24 2.81 14.11
CA LEU A 31 -2.33 1.84 13.49
C LEU A 31 -1.28 1.36 14.51
N ARG A 32 -0.76 2.26 15.35
CA ARG A 32 0.17 1.91 16.45
C ARG A 32 -0.47 0.94 17.44
N LEU A 33 -1.72 1.15 17.82
CA LEU A 33 -2.45 0.27 18.74
C LEU A 33 -2.67 -1.14 18.19
N LEU A 34 -2.81 -1.30 16.86
CA LEU A 34 -2.94 -2.61 16.22
C LEU A 34 -1.66 -3.44 16.33
N GLY A 35 -0.50 -2.79 16.44
CA GLY A 35 0.77 -3.46 16.66
C GLY A 35 1.17 -4.40 15.53
N ALA A 36 0.75 -4.11 14.28
CA ALA A 36 1.09 -4.92 13.12
C ALA A 36 2.60 -4.86 12.82
N ASP A 37 3.15 -5.96 12.31
CA ASP A 37 4.54 -6.04 11.89
C ASP A 37 4.73 -5.45 10.49
N VAL A 38 3.75 -5.67 9.61
CA VAL A 38 3.70 -5.11 8.25
C VAL A 38 2.33 -4.47 8.01
N VAL A 39 2.32 -3.25 7.47
CA VAL A 39 1.11 -2.48 7.16
C VAL A 39 1.09 -2.13 5.67
N PHE A 40 0.00 -2.47 5.00
CA PHE A 40 -0.25 -2.18 3.59
C PHE A 40 -1.26 -1.02 3.50
N LEU A 41 -0.86 0.09 2.90
CA LEU A 41 -1.66 1.30 2.84
C LEU A 41 -1.98 1.68 1.39
N GLN A 42 -3.22 2.11 1.15
CA GLN A 42 -3.66 2.60 -0.15
C GLN A 42 -4.10 4.06 -0.04
N GLU A 43 -4.06 4.78 -1.17
CA GLU A 43 -4.34 6.22 -1.26
C GLU A 43 -3.44 7.07 -0.37
N VAL A 44 -2.18 6.69 -0.22
CA VAL A 44 -1.18 7.42 0.57
C VAL A 44 -0.65 8.60 -0.22
N GLN A 45 -0.67 9.81 0.33
CA GLN A 45 -0.05 10.98 -0.30
C GLN A 45 1.43 11.05 0.02
N GLY A 46 2.27 11.09 -1.02
CA GLY A 46 3.68 11.39 -0.87
C GLY A 46 3.89 12.87 -0.61
N MET A 47 3.32 13.72 -1.46
CA MET A 47 3.36 15.18 -1.30
C MET A 47 2.04 15.79 -1.76
N HIS A 48 1.60 16.87 -1.10
CA HIS A 48 0.44 17.64 -1.57
C HIS A 48 0.49 19.12 -1.14
N LEU A 49 1.01 19.97 -2.02
CA LEU A 49 1.27 21.39 -1.73
C LEU A 49 0.02 22.20 -1.33
N ARG A 50 -1.15 21.89 -1.90
CA ARG A 50 -2.40 22.60 -1.56
C ARG A 50 -2.93 22.19 -0.18
N HIS A 51 -2.83 20.93 0.19
CA HIS A 51 -3.27 20.48 1.52
C HIS A 51 -2.35 21.03 2.60
N ALA A 52 -1.04 21.04 2.39
CA ALA A 52 -0.07 21.64 3.30
C ALA A 52 -0.35 23.14 3.58
N ARG A 53 -0.90 23.86 2.59
CA ARG A 53 -1.29 25.27 2.77
C ARG A 53 -2.64 25.47 3.45
N ARG A 54 -3.55 24.48 3.37
CA ARG A 54 -4.94 24.59 3.87
C ARG A 54 -5.14 24.04 5.26
N HIS A 55 -4.31 23.12 5.68
CA HIS A 55 -4.43 22.39 6.95
C HIS A 55 -3.16 22.64 7.77
N ALA A 56 -3.29 23.36 8.88
CA ALA A 56 -2.15 23.68 9.77
C ALA A 56 -1.48 22.42 10.32
N ASP A 57 -2.29 21.37 10.54
CA ASP A 57 -1.84 20.08 11.08
C ASP A 57 -1.44 19.07 9.99
N TRP A 58 -1.24 19.54 8.74
CA TRP A 58 -0.75 18.66 7.67
C TRP A 58 0.68 18.22 7.97
N PRO A 59 1.01 16.90 7.89
CA PRO A 59 2.37 16.43 8.09
C PRO A 59 3.36 17.11 7.14
N THR A 60 4.53 17.46 7.63
CA THR A 60 5.61 18.04 6.82
C THR A 60 6.31 17.00 5.96
N GLU A 61 6.38 15.78 6.45
CA GLU A 61 6.89 14.60 5.75
C GLU A 61 5.80 13.90 4.94
N PRO A 62 6.17 13.03 3.97
CA PRO A 62 5.23 12.16 3.27
C PRO A 62 4.38 11.32 4.24
N GLN A 63 3.11 11.09 3.89
CA GLN A 63 2.18 10.41 4.82
C GLN A 63 2.67 9.03 5.27
N HIS A 64 3.35 8.26 4.40
CA HIS A 64 3.88 6.95 4.80
C HIS A 64 4.98 7.07 5.86
N GLU A 65 5.84 8.08 5.77
CA GLU A 65 6.87 8.35 6.78
C GLU A 65 6.25 8.84 8.09
N PHE A 66 5.28 9.77 8.01
CA PHE A 66 4.54 10.26 9.16
C PHE A 66 3.82 9.13 9.91
N LEU A 67 3.15 8.23 9.20
CA LEU A 67 2.45 7.09 9.79
C LEU A 67 3.41 6.06 10.38
N ALA A 68 4.54 5.85 9.75
CA ALA A 68 5.57 4.93 10.23
C ALA A 68 6.19 5.40 11.55
N GLY A 69 6.57 6.67 11.61
CA GLY A 69 7.22 7.25 12.78
C GLY A 69 8.41 6.40 13.24
N ASP A 70 8.44 6.11 14.54
CA ASP A 70 9.45 5.26 15.18
C ASP A 70 9.08 3.77 15.24
N MET A 71 7.84 3.41 14.91
CA MET A 71 7.33 2.04 15.04
C MET A 71 7.71 1.14 13.87
N TRP A 72 7.64 1.66 12.66
CA TRP A 72 8.02 0.95 11.44
C TRP A 72 9.24 1.62 10.83
N GLN A 73 10.41 1.04 11.08
CA GLN A 73 11.68 1.62 10.70
C GLN A 73 11.96 1.57 9.19
N GLN A 74 11.17 0.80 8.46
CA GLN A 74 11.30 0.64 7.01
C GLN A 74 9.99 1.00 6.32
N THR A 75 10.09 1.79 5.27
CA THR A 75 8.95 2.19 4.45
C THR A 75 9.26 2.02 2.97
N ALA A 76 8.26 1.60 2.22
CA ALA A 76 8.27 1.60 0.76
C ALA A 76 7.06 2.39 0.26
N TYR A 77 7.24 3.13 -0.84
CA TYR A 77 6.19 3.93 -1.44
C TYR A 77 6.21 3.83 -2.97
N GLY A 78 5.05 3.57 -3.55
CA GLY A 78 4.81 3.55 -4.99
C GLY A 78 3.83 4.64 -5.40
N GLY A 79 4.32 5.72 -6.03
CA GLY A 79 3.48 6.78 -6.58
C GLY A 79 2.77 6.31 -7.84
N ASN A 80 1.42 6.32 -7.83
CA ASN A 80 0.61 5.85 -8.96
C ASN A 80 -0.11 7.00 -9.66
N ALA A 81 -0.65 7.96 -8.91
CA ALA A 81 -1.29 9.16 -9.45
C ALA A 81 -0.41 10.38 -9.21
N VAL A 82 0.02 11.01 -10.30
CA VAL A 82 0.84 12.23 -10.27
C VAL A 82 0.06 13.37 -10.89
N TYR A 83 0.03 14.53 -10.23
CA TYR A 83 -0.65 15.74 -10.65
C TYR A 83 0.15 16.98 -10.22
N ASP A 84 -0.17 18.16 -10.74
CA ASP A 84 0.60 19.41 -10.55
C ASP A 84 0.88 19.77 -9.09
N HIS A 85 0.07 19.30 -8.14
CA HIS A 85 0.14 19.69 -6.74
C HIS A 85 0.67 18.59 -5.83
N GLY A 86 0.99 17.41 -6.38
CA GLY A 86 1.46 16.27 -5.60
C GLY A 86 1.22 14.92 -6.26
N HIS A 87 1.30 13.89 -5.46
CA HIS A 87 1.11 12.51 -5.90
C HIS A 87 0.58 11.64 -4.77
N HIS A 88 -0.11 10.56 -5.13
CA HIS A 88 -0.52 9.55 -4.18
C HIS A 88 -0.36 8.13 -4.76
N GLY A 89 -0.36 7.13 -3.90
CA GLY A 89 -0.19 5.75 -4.32
C GLY A 89 -0.32 4.76 -3.15
N ASN A 90 0.42 3.67 -3.26
CA ASN A 90 0.46 2.63 -2.24
C ASN A 90 1.71 2.78 -1.35
N ALA A 91 1.63 2.30 -0.11
CA ALA A 91 2.80 2.20 0.76
C ALA A 91 2.79 0.90 1.55
N ILE A 92 4.00 0.45 1.93
CA ILE A 92 4.20 -0.65 2.87
C ILE A 92 5.07 -0.11 4.00
N LEU A 93 4.63 -0.28 5.25
CA LEU A 93 5.39 0.01 6.45
C LEU A 93 5.81 -1.31 7.07
N SER A 94 7.07 -1.44 7.50
CA SER A 94 7.60 -2.69 8.04
C SER A 94 8.47 -2.47 9.27
N ARG A 95 8.31 -3.33 10.28
CA ARG A 95 9.27 -3.48 11.38
C ARG A 95 10.50 -4.28 10.97
N HIS A 96 10.40 -5.00 9.86
CA HIS A 96 11.46 -5.84 9.33
C HIS A 96 12.16 -5.16 8.16
N PRO A 97 13.44 -5.47 7.89
CA PRO A 97 14.16 -4.91 6.77
C PRO A 97 13.47 -5.16 5.42
N ILE A 98 13.28 -4.11 4.63
CA ILE A 98 12.88 -4.19 3.23
C ILE A 98 14.16 -4.33 2.40
N LEU A 99 14.32 -5.46 1.72
CA LEU A 99 15.50 -5.78 0.92
C LEU A 99 15.43 -5.18 -0.48
N SER A 100 14.25 -5.18 -1.06
CA SER A 100 13.99 -4.62 -2.38
C SER A 100 12.58 -4.05 -2.45
N GLN A 101 12.37 -3.08 -3.36
CA GLN A 101 11.05 -2.58 -3.68
C GLN A 101 10.94 -2.25 -5.16
N ALA A 102 9.76 -2.45 -5.73
CA ALA A 102 9.43 -2.04 -7.08
C ALA A 102 7.94 -1.69 -7.18
N ASN A 103 7.62 -0.66 -7.93
CA ASN A 103 6.24 -0.25 -8.21
C ASN A 103 5.96 -0.38 -9.70
N GLU A 104 4.88 -1.06 -10.06
CA GLU A 104 4.44 -1.26 -11.44
C GLU A 104 3.10 -0.57 -11.66
N ASP A 105 3.03 0.24 -12.72
CA ASP A 105 1.77 0.84 -13.15
C ASP A 105 0.91 -0.22 -13.86
N VAL A 106 -0.26 -0.46 -13.30
CA VAL A 106 -1.27 -1.39 -13.85
C VAL A 106 -2.56 -0.67 -14.21
N SER A 107 -2.51 0.63 -14.41
CA SER A 107 -3.65 1.43 -14.82
C SER A 107 -4.22 0.91 -16.14
N ASP A 108 -5.54 0.73 -16.18
CA ASP A 108 -6.23 0.18 -17.35
C ASP A 108 -6.55 1.25 -18.41
N HIS A 109 -6.72 2.49 -17.96
CA HIS A 109 -7.01 3.62 -18.83
C HIS A 109 -6.53 4.94 -18.21
N ARG A 110 -6.42 6.00 -19.02
CA ARG A 110 -5.82 7.31 -18.68
C ARG A 110 -6.46 8.04 -17.48
N PHE A 111 -7.64 7.66 -17.06
CA PHE A 111 -8.35 8.26 -15.92
C PHE A 111 -8.24 7.41 -14.64
N GLU A 112 -7.55 6.29 -14.71
CA GLU A 112 -7.29 5.41 -13.59
C GLU A 112 -5.79 5.47 -13.27
N SER A 113 -5.46 5.47 -11.98
CA SER A 113 -4.09 5.41 -11.52
C SER A 113 -3.98 4.29 -10.50
N ARG A 114 -3.45 3.15 -10.93
CA ARG A 114 -3.32 1.93 -10.12
C ARG A 114 -1.92 1.37 -10.22
N GLY A 115 -1.43 0.85 -9.11
CA GLY A 115 -0.09 0.26 -9.06
C GLY A 115 -0.03 -0.95 -8.16
N LEU A 116 0.95 -1.79 -8.44
CA LEU A 116 1.37 -2.91 -7.61
C LEU A 116 2.69 -2.52 -6.94
N LEU A 117 2.68 -2.26 -5.65
CA LEU A 117 3.91 -2.04 -4.88
C LEU A 117 4.36 -3.37 -4.31
N HIS A 118 5.46 -3.91 -4.82
CA HIS A 118 6.07 -5.15 -4.40
C HIS A 118 7.32 -4.89 -3.59
N CYS A 119 7.44 -5.55 -2.44
CA CYS A 119 8.60 -5.53 -1.56
C CYS A 119 9.03 -6.94 -1.20
N GLU A 120 10.33 -7.16 -1.08
CA GLU A 120 10.90 -8.33 -0.42
C GLU A 120 11.27 -7.94 1.01
N ILE A 121 10.71 -8.63 1.99
CA ILE A 121 10.90 -8.32 3.41
C ILE A 121 11.63 -9.48 4.10
N HIS A 122 12.72 -9.17 4.80
CA HIS A 122 13.43 -10.14 5.60
C HIS A 122 12.78 -10.32 6.97
N VAL A 123 12.01 -11.38 7.15
CA VAL A 123 11.38 -11.71 8.43
C VAL A 123 12.29 -12.67 9.21
N THR A 124 12.62 -12.32 10.46
CA THR A 124 13.45 -13.19 11.31
C THR A 124 12.83 -14.57 11.48
N ASN A 125 13.63 -15.62 11.33
CA ASN A 125 13.24 -17.03 11.37
C ASN A 125 12.43 -17.53 10.16
N VAL A 126 12.38 -16.78 9.08
CA VAL A 126 11.91 -17.23 7.77
C VAL A 126 13.13 -17.33 6.85
N SER A 127 13.32 -18.50 6.24
CA SER A 127 14.56 -18.81 5.48
C SER A 127 14.68 -18.02 4.17
N GLN A 128 13.57 -17.62 3.60
CA GLN A 128 13.51 -16.83 2.36
C GLN A 128 12.84 -15.49 2.63
N PRO A 129 13.13 -14.45 1.84
CA PRO A 129 12.39 -13.19 1.90
C PRO A 129 10.89 -13.43 1.70
N VAL A 130 10.07 -12.70 2.45
CA VAL A 130 8.62 -12.70 2.25
C VAL A 130 8.29 -11.68 1.16
N HIS A 131 7.69 -12.14 0.07
CA HIS A 131 7.20 -11.26 -0.99
C HIS A 131 5.89 -10.61 -0.55
N CYS A 132 5.88 -9.29 -0.45
CA CYS A 132 4.74 -8.49 0.00
C CYS A 132 4.26 -7.60 -1.14
N VAL A 133 3.00 -7.75 -1.57
CA VAL A 133 2.43 -6.93 -2.65
C VAL A 133 1.24 -6.14 -2.14
N CYS A 134 1.38 -4.80 -2.17
CA CYS A 134 0.28 -3.88 -1.87
C CYS A 134 -0.47 -3.55 -3.16
N VAL A 135 -1.77 -3.85 -3.18
CA VAL A 135 -2.64 -3.61 -4.33
C VAL A 135 -3.72 -2.57 -4.02
N HIS A 136 -4.11 -1.80 -5.05
CA HIS A 136 -5.33 -1.02 -5.06
C HIS A 136 -5.92 -1.13 -6.46
N LEU A 137 -6.92 -2.00 -6.62
CA LEU A 137 -7.46 -2.36 -7.93
C LEU A 137 -8.56 -1.39 -8.38
N GLY A 138 -8.88 -1.47 -9.66
CA GLY A 138 -9.89 -0.65 -10.31
C GLY A 138 -11.32 -0.97 -9.89
N LEU A 139 -12.23 -0.02 -10.09
CA LEU A 139 -13.63 -0.15 -9.70
C LEU A 139 -14.43 -1.08 -10.62
N THR A 140 -14.01 -1.23 -11.88
CA THR A 140 -14.72 -2.08 -12.84
C THR A 140 -14.20 -3.52 -12.83
N ALA A 141 -15.08 -4.49 -13.02
CA ALA A 141 -14.69 -5.90 -13.09
C ALA A 141 -13.68 -6.18 -14.23
N GLY A 142 -13.79 -5.46 -15.36
CA GLY A 142 -12.86 -5.59 -16.47
C GLY A 142 -11.45 -5.11 -16.13
N SER A 143 -11.34 -3.93 -15.50
CA SER A 143 -10.04 -3.41 -15.02
C SER A 143 -9.42 -4.36 -14.00
N ARG A 144 -10.19 -4.78 -13.00
CA ARG A 144 -9.69 -5.73 -11.97
C ARG A 144 -9.14 -7.01 -12.57
N ARG A 145 -9.85 -7.62 -13.54
CA ARG A 145 -9.37 -8.85 -14.21
C ARG A 145 -8.03 -8.64 -14.90
N ARG A 146 -7.84 -7.51 -15.61
CA ARG A 146 -6.57 -7.21 -16.28
C ARG A 146 -5.45 -6.94 -15.28
N GLN A 147 -5.75 -6.24 -14.20
CA GLN A 147 -4.80 -5.93 -13.12
C GLN A 147 -4.41 -7.19 -12.32
N MET A 148 -5.34 -8.10 -12.07
CA MET A 148 -5.05 -9.41 -11.48
C MET A 148 -4.15 -10.25 -12.39
N ALA A 149 -4.41 -10.25 -13.70
CA ALA A 149 -3.53 -10.94 -14.65
C ALA A 149 -2.11 -10.32 -14.70
N ALA A 150 -1.98 -9.00 -14.51
CA ALA A 150 -0.68 -8.34 -14.37
C ALA A 150 0.01 -8.75 -13.06
N LEU A 151 -0.72 -8.82 -11.95
CA LEU A 151 -0.20 -9.29 -10.67
C LEU A 151 0.34 -10.71 -10.78
N VAL A 152 -0.41 -11.65 -11.34
CA VAL A 152 0.03 -13.05 -11.54
C VAL A 152 1.33 -13.09 -12.36
N ARG A 153 1.36 -12.43 -13.52
CA ARG A 153 2.59 -12.39 -14.35
C ARG A 153 3.80 -11.84 -13.59
N ARG A 154 3.59 -10.82 -12.75
CA ARG A 154 4.67 -10.25 -11.94
C ARG A 154 5.17 -11.24 -10.90
N LEU A 155 4.26 -11.95 -10.23
CA LEU A 155 4.62 -12.95 -9.23
C LEU A 155 5.39 -14.11 -9.87
N ASP A 156 4.92 -14.62 -11.01
CA ASP A 156 5.61 -15.66 -11.76
C ASP A 156 7.04 -15.25 -12.16
N ALA A 157 7.25 -13.95 -12.42
CA ALA A 157 8.56 -13.44 -12.83
C ALA A 157 9.52 -13.18 -11.66
N LEU A 158 9.02 -12.85 -10.47
CA LEU A 158 9.84 -12.30 -9.38
C LEU A 158 9.83 -13.15 -8.11
N ALA A 159 8.78 -13.90 -7.83
CA ALA A 159 8.69 -14.74 -6.66
C ALA A 159 9.12 -16.17 -7.03
N PRO A 160 10.20 -16.71 -6.42
CA PRO A 160 10.58 -18.10 -6.63
C PRO A 160 9.45 -19.07 -6.21
N ASP A 161 9.37 -20.23 -6.85
CA ASP A 161 8.41 -21.26 -6.47
C ASP A 161 8.53 -21.62 -4.98
N GLY A 162 7.41 -21.57 -4.30
CA GLY A 162 7.35 -21.83 -2.86
C GLY A 162 7.83 -20.71 -1.95
N ALA A 163 8.16 -19.52 -2.48
CA ALA A 163 8.48 -18.35 -1.66
C ALA A 163 7.25 -17.89 -0.86
N PRO A 164 7.44 -17.45 0.40
CA PRO A 164 6.35 -16.89 1.18
C PRO A 164 5.81 -15.62 0.50
N LEU A 165 4.50 -15.57 0.29
CA LEU A 165 3.83 -14.48 -0.42
C LEU A 165 2.66 -13.92 0.39
N ILE A 166 2.57 -12.60 0.45
CA ILE A 166 1.46 -11.85 1.03
C ILE A 166 0.97 -10.83 0.01
N ILE A 167 -0.29 -10.96 -0.40
CA ILE A 167 -0.96 -9.97 -1.22
C ILE A 167 -2.04 -9.31 -0.36
N ALA A 168 -1.95 -8.00 -0.16
CA ALA A 168 -2.90 -7.27 0.66
C ALA A 168 -3.21 -5.90 0.06
N GLY A 169 -4.41 -5.39 0.29
CA GLY A 169 -4.80 -4.09 -0.23
C GLY A 169 -6.29 -3.93 -0.44
N ASP A 170 -6.63 -2.94 -1.26
CA ASP A 170 -8.01 -2.66 -1.67
C ASP A 170 -8.28 -3.28 -3.04
N PHE A 171 -8.90 -4.45 -3.03
CA PHE A 171 -9.25 -5.18 -4.25
C PHE A 171 -10.47 -4.59 -4.96
N ASN A 172 -11.23 -3.70 -4.33
CA ASN A 172 -12.49 -3.14 -4.85
C ASN A 172 -13.47 -4.23 -5.32
N ASP A 173 -13.39 -5.40 -4.71
CA ASP A 173 -14.18 -6.57 -5.09
C ASP A 173 -15.35 -6.81 -4.14
N TRP A 174 -16.42 -6.07 -4.38
CA TRP A 174 -17.64 -6.13 -3.59
C TRP A 174 -18.44 -7.44 -3.76
N ARG A 175 -18.02 -8.32 -4.66
CA ARG A 175 -18.72 -9.57 -4.99
C ARG A 175 -17.88 -10.83 -4.77
N ASN A 176 -16.68 -10.69 -4.18
CA ASN A 176 -15.75 -11.79 -3.88
C ASN A 176 -15.37 -12.67 -5.11
N HIS A 177 -15.13 -12.05 -6.26
CA HIS A 177 -14.67 -12.74 -7.47
C HIS A 177 -13.15 -12.78 -7.60
N ALA A 178 -12.41 -12.12 -6.70
CA ALA A 178 -10.95 -12.11 -6.73
C ALA A 178 -10.36 -13.51 -6.44
N ASP A 179 -11.04 -14.29 -5.61
CA ASP A 179 -10.63 -15.65 -5.24
C ASP A 179 -10.61 -16.61 -6.45
N ASP A 180 -11.39 -16.32 -7.49
CA ASP A 180 -11.44 -17.13 -8.71
C ASP A 180 -10.25 -16.87 -9.64
N CYS A 181 -9.38 -15.91 -9.31
CA CYS A 181 -8.29 -15.44 -10.17
C CYS A 181 -6.89 -15.76 -9.61
N LEU A 182 -6.78 -16.21 -8.36
CA LEU A 182 -5.56 -16.60 -7.65
C LEU A 182 -5.48 -18.11 -7.51
#